data_45f7f4b638a8c1c9e4ec0986d683e68d
#
_entry.id   45f7f4b638a8c1c9e4ec0986d683e68d
#
_cell.length_a   1.000
_cell.length_b   1.000
_cell.length_c   1.000
_cell.angle_alpha   90.00
_cell.angle_beta   90.00
_cell.angle_gamma   90.00
#
_symmetry.space_group_name_H-M   'P 1'
#
loop_
_entity.id
_entity.type
_entity.pdbx_description
1 polymer ?
#
loop_
_entity_poly.entity_id
_entity_poly.type
_entity_poly.pdbx_seq_one_letter_code
_entity_poly.pdbx_strand_id
1 'polypeptide(L)'
;MLTDAQIIIRLTLSVVLCGLVGLERQVHRRNAGLRTHILVGLGSCLIMLTSLYIFDIYKNEVPLDPARIAAGVITGIGFLGAGTIIRDREGVKGLTTAASLWVVAAVGLATGCGFLRPALYATVLALVTLFFLRHIEKTVLGKEENGNHDSYKAVNRGK
;
A
#
# COMPACT_ATOMS: atom_id res chain seq x y z
N MET A 1 -3.14 14.04 -26.07
CA MET A 1 -4.21 13.28 -25.35
C MET A 1 -3.87 11.80 -25.31
N LEU A 2 -4.19 11.12 -24.22
CA LEU A 2 -4.06 9.67 -24.10
C LEU A 2 -5.14 8.98 -24.94
N THR A 3 -4.81 7.83 -25.55
CA THR A 3 -5.79 6.99 -26.23
C THR A 3 -6.59 6.15 -25.22
N ASP A 4 -7.81 5.75 -25.58
CA ASP A 4 -8.65 4.89 -24.72
C ASP A 4 -7.92 3.59 -24.33
N ALA A 5 -7.17 3.00 -25.27
CA ALA A 5 -6.37 1.83 -24.99
C ALA A 5 -5.31 2.07 -23.90
N GLN A 6 -4.63 3.23 -23.91
CA GLN A 6 -3.66 3.59 -22.88
C GLN A 6 -4.33 3.80 -21.52
N ILE A 7 -5.51 4.41 -21.49
CA ILE A 7 -6.29 4.61 -20.27
C ILE A 7 -6.67 3.25 -19.66
N ILE A 8 -7.24 2.35 -20.48
CA ILE A 8 -7.66 1.01 -20.04
C ILE A 8 -6.46 0.21 -19.52
N ILE A 9 -5.33 0.22 -20.24
CA ILE A 9 -4.10 -0.47 -19.82
C ILE A 9 -3.61 0.05 -18.46
N ARG A 10 -3.57 1.36 -18.25
CA ARG A 10 -3.10 1.96 -16.99
C ARG A 10 -4.02 1.62 -15.83
N LEU A 11 -5.33 1.71 -15.99
CA LEU A 11 -6.32 1.36 -14.98
C LEU A 11 -6.24 -0.14 -14.64
N THR A 12 -6.19 -1.02 -15.65
CA THR A 12 -6.09 -2.47 -15.46
C THR A 12 -4.79 -2.84 -14.76
N LEU A 13 -3.66 -2.25 -15.16
CA LEU A 13 -2.38 -2.49 -14.53
C LEU A 13 -2.37 -2.04 -13.07
N SER A 14 -2.98 -0.90 -12.76
CA SER A 14 -3.16 -0.45 -11.37
C SER A 14 -3.94 -1.46 -10.54
N VAL A 15 -5.06 -1.97 -11.07
CA VAL A 15 -5.85 -3.02 -10.41
C VAL A 15 -5.02 -4.25 -10.13
N VAL A 16 -4.24 -4.72 -11.11
CA VAL A 16 -3.40 -5.92 -10.96
C VAL A 16 -2.30 -5.70 -9.92
N LEU A 17 -1.51 -4.63 -10.05
CA LEU A 17 -0.38 -4.39 -9.15
C LEU A 17 -0.83 -4.15 -7.70
N CYS A 18 -1.85 -3.31 -7.51
CA CYS A 18 -2.39 -3.05 -6.17
C CYS A 18 -3.14 -4.27 -5.61
N GLY A 19 -3.77 -5.05 -6.49
CA GLY A 19 -4.41 -6.31 -6.13
C GLY A 19 -3.44 -7.35 -5.60
N LEU A 20 -2.25 -7.47 -6.19
CA LEU A 20 -1.20 -8.38 -5.69
C LEU A 20 -0.80 -8.05 -4.25
N VAL A 21 -0.59 -6.77 -3.94
CA VAL A 21 -0.31 -6.33 -2.56
C VAL A 21 -1.51 -6.62 -1.66
N GLY A 22 -2.73 -6.27 -2.10
CA GLY A 22 -3.95 -6.50 -1.34
C GLY A 22 -4.25 -7.98 -1.10
N LEU A 23 -3.90 -8.87 -2.05
CA LEU A 23 -4.04 -10.32 -1.90
C LEU A 23 -3.12 -10.86 -0.80
N GLU A 24 -1.86 -10.43 -0.76
CA GLU A 24 -0.94 -10.75 0.33
C GLU A 24 -1.55 -10.35 1.69
N ARG A 25 -2.10 -9.13 1.78
CA ARG A 25 -2.72 -8.62 3.02
C ARG A 25 -3.94 -9.44 3.41
N GLN A 26 -4.77 -9.84 2.45
CA GLN A 26 -5.99 -10.63 2.69
C GLN A 26 -5.67 -12.04 3.14
N VAL A 27 -4.75 -12.74 2.48
CA VAL A 27 -4.29 -14.09 2.86
C VAL A 27 -3.79 -14.10 4.31
N HIS A 28 -3.17 -13.00 4.74
CA HIS A 28 -2.67 -12.85 6.09
C HIS A 28 -3.67 -12.20 7.07
N ARG A 29 -4.95 -12.11 6.72
CA ARG A 29 -6.05 -11.61 7.57
C ARG A 29 -5.76 -10.23 8.18
N ARG A 30 -5.18 -9.31 7.38
CA ARG A 30 -4.93 -7.93 7.81
C ARG A 30 -6.18 -7.07 7.61
N ASN A 31 -6.30 -5.96 8.36
CA ASN A 31 -7.48 -5.11 8.40
C ASN A 31 -7.89 -4.56 7.03
N ALA A 32 -6.94 -4.16 6.17
CA ALA A 32 -7.18 -3.82 4.78
C ALA A 32 -6.68 -4.96 3.87
N GLY A 33 -7.57 -5.52 3.07
CA GLY A 33 -7.33 -6.64 2.17
C GLY A 33 -7.39 -6.24 0.69
N LEU A 34 -7.70 -7.24 -0.17
CA LEU A 34 -7.70 -7.14 -1.63
C LEU A 34 -8.54 -5.97 -2.17
N ARG A 35 -9.81 -5.88 -1.75
CA ARG A 35 -10.73 -4.84 -2.24
C ARG A 35 -10.24 -3.44 -1.91
N THR A 36 -9.77 -3.23 -0.70
CA THR A 36 -9.30 -1.91 -0.24
C THR A 36 -8.09 -1.45 -1.04
N HIS A 37 -7.09 -2.32 -1.24
CA HIS A 37 -5.88 -2.00 -1.99
C HIS A 37 -6.18 -1.73 -3.47
N ILE A 38 -7.05 -2.53 -4.11
CA ILE A 38 -7.48 -2.31 -5.49
C ILE A 38 -8.17 -0.95 -5.62
N LEU A 39 -9.13 -0.63 -4.75
CA LEU A 39 -9.88 0.62 -4.84
C LEU A 39 -9.00 1.85 -4.60
N VAL A 40 -8.05 1.78 -3.67
CA VAL A 40 -7.08 2.86 -3.43
C VAL A 40 -6.18 3.06 -4.65
N GLY A 41 -5.62 1.99 -5.22
CA GLY A 41 -4.78 2.07 -6.40
C GLY A 41 -5.54 2.57 -7.63
N LEU A 42 -6.74 2.03 -7.89
CA LEU A 42 -7.60 2.43 -9.00
C LEU A 42 -7.99 3.90 -8.89
N GLY A 43 -8.44 4.36 -7.71
CA GLY A 43 -8.79 5.75 -7.46
C GLY A 43 -7.60 6.69 -7.66
N SER A 44 -6.42 6.32 -7.14
CA SER A 44 -5.19 7.10 -7.33
C SER A 44 -4.79 7.18 -8.81
N CYS A 45 -4.90 6.08 -9.55
CA CYS A 45 -4.63 6.03 -10.99
C CYS A 45 -5.59 6.93 -11.76
N LEU A 46 -6.89 6.87 -11.47
CA LEU A 46 -7.91 7.69 -12.10
C LEU A 46 -7.69 9.18 -11.83
N ILE A 47 -7.36 9.56 -10.59
CA ILE A 47 -7.06 10.95 -10.24
C ILE A 47 -5.85 11.46 -11.03
N MET A 48 -4.79 10.65 -11.19
CA MET A 48 -3.63 11.02 -11.99
C MET A 48 -3.99 11.16 -13.47
N LEU A 49 -4.79 10.25 -14.04
CA LEU A 49 -5.28 10.35 -15.41
C LEU A 49 -6.11 11.62 -15.63
N THR A 50 -7.00 11.94 -14.68
CA THR A 50 -7.81 13.17 -14.69
C THR A 50 -6.91 14.42 -14.66
N SER A 51 -5.86 14.40 -13.83
CA SER A 51 -4.90 15.51 -13.75
C SER A 51 -4.18 15.73 -15.08
N LEU A 52 -3.73 14.67 -15.74
CA LEU A 52 -3.10 14.75 -17.06
C LEU A 52 -4.08 15.21 -18.15
N TYR A 53 -5.34 14.78 -18.08
CA TYR A 53 -6.38 15.20 -19.01
C TYR A 53 -6.65 16.69 -18.89
N ILE A 54 -6.83 17.22 -17.68
CA ILE A 54 -7.01 18.66 -17.43
C ILE A 54 -5.80 19.45 -17.92
N PHE A 55 -4.59 18.99 -17.60
CA PHE A 55 -3.36 19.61 -18.08
C PHE A 55 -3.34 19.69 -19.61
N ASP A 56 -3.66 18.60 -20.31
CA ASP A 56 -3.62 18.55 -21.78
C ASP A 56 -4.61 19.49 -22.45
N ILE A 57 -5.78 19.73 -21.82
CA ILE A 57 -6.79 20.69 -22.32
C ILE A 57 -6.29 22.13 -22.17
N TYR A 58 -5.77 22.51 -20.99
CA TYR A 58 -5.54 23.90 -20.63
C TYR A 58 -4.08 24.37 -20.68
N LYS A 59 -3.13 23.50 -21.06
CA LYS A 59 -1.67 23.79 -21.05
C LYS A 59 -1.24 25.04 -21.86
N ASN A 60 -2.05 25.42 -22.84
CA ASN A 60 -1.75 26.60 -23.69
C ASN A 60 -2.48 27.88 -23.22
N GLU A 61 -3.38 27.78 -22.25
CA GLU A 61 -4.20 28.89 -21.77
C GLU A 61 -3.71 29.42 -20.42
N VAL A 62 -3.30 28.51 -19.53
CA VAL A 62 -2.84 28.84 -18.18
C VAL A 62 -1.68 27.92 -17.74
N PRO A 63 -0.74 28.43 -16.92
CA PRO A 63 0.32 27.59 -16.35
C PRO A 63 -0.30 26.63 -15.34
N LEU A 64 -0.44 25.37 -15.71
CA LEU A 64 -0.97 24.30 -14.86
C LEU A 64 0.14 23.33 -14.44
N ASP A 65 0.08 22.90 -13.19
CA ASP A 65 0.92 21.84 -12.68
C ASP A 65 0.07 20.58 -12.46
N PRO A 66 0.25 19.52 -13.27
CA PRO A 66 -0.50 18.29 -13.12
C PRO A 66 -0.20 17.56 -11.79
N ALA A 67 0.90 17.87 -11.12
CA ALA A 67 1.21 17.28 -9.82
C ALA A 67 0.30 17.79 -8.70
N ARG A 68 -0.32 18.96 -8.83
CA ARG A 68 -1.16 19.56 -7.77
C ARG A 68 -2.39 18.71 -7.43
N ILE A 69 -3.09 18.19 -8.43
CA ILE A 69 -4.25 17.30 -8.20
C ILE A 69 -3.79 15.98 -7.65
N ALA A 70 -2.70 15.42 -8.18
CA ALA A 70 -2.10 14.18 -7.71
C ALA A 70 -1.60 14.27 -6.25
N ALA A 71 -1.09 15.44 -5.83
CA ALA A 71 -0.67 15.68 -4.45
C ALA A 71 -1.83 15.52 -3.45
N GLY A 72 -3.06 15.81 -3.87
CA GLY A 72 -4.26 15.56 -3.07
C GLY A 72 -4.44 14.09 -2.66
N VAL A 73 -4.01 13.14 -3.49
CA VAL A 73 -4.02 11.70 -3.16
C VAL A 73 -3.11 11.41 -1.99
N ILE A 74 -1.88 11.96 -1.99
CA ILE A 74 -0.89 11.72 -0.93
C ILE A 74 -1.40 12.26 0.41
N THR A 75 -2.07 13.41 0.41
CA THR A 75 -2.69 13.96 1.62
C THR A 75 -3.91 13.12 2.04
N GLY A 76 -4.80 12.79 1.09
CA GLY A 76 -6.04 12.07 1.36
C GLY A 76 -5.83 10.64 1.87
N ILE A 77 -4.79 9.94 1.38
CA ILE A 77 -4.48 8.60 1.86
C ILE A 77 -4.03 8.57 3.32
N GLY A 78 -3.52 9.71 3.84
CA GLY A 78 -3.19 9.87 5.25
C GLY A 78 -4.41 9.65 6.16
N PHE A 79 -5.60 10.12 5.75
CA PHE A 79 -6.85 9.89 6.49
C PHE A 79 -7.24 8.41 6.53
N LEU A 80 -7.18 7.70 5.38
CA LEU A 80 -7.45 6.26 5.32
C LEU A 80 -6.42 5.47 6.11
N GLY A 81 -5.14 5.84 6.00
CA GLY A 81 -4.06 5.23 6.76
C GLY A 81 -4.27 5.38 8.27
N ALA A 82 -4.56 6.58 8.73
CA ALA A 82 -4.85 6.85 10.15
C ALA A 82 -6.04 6.02 10.66
N GLY A 83 -7.09 5.86 9.84
CA GLY A 83 -8.25 5.03 10.15
C GLY A 83 -7.94 3.54 10.35
N THR A 84 -6.78 3.05 9.88
CA THR A 84 -6.35 1.66 10.11
C THR A 84 -5.47 1.48 11.35
N ILE A 85 -5.00 2.57 11.95
CA ILE A 85 -4.12 2.54 13.12
C ILE A 85 -4.97 2.57 14.39
N ILE A 86 -4.88 1.50 15.18
CA ILE A 86 -5.61 1.34 16.43
C ILE A 86 -4.61 1.27 17.57
N ARG A 87 -4.83 2.10 18.60
CA ARG A 87 -4.08 2.06 19.85
C ARG A 87 -4.94 1.43 20.92
N ASP A 88 -4.46 0.37 21.52
CA ASP A 88 -5.08 -0.30 22.65
C ASP A 88 -4.07 -0.46 23.82
N ARG A 89 -4.47 -1.18 24.88
CA ARG A 89 -3.61 -1.43 26.05
C ARG A 89 -2.39 -2.31 25.73
N GLU A 90 -2.44 -3.08 24.65
CA GLU A 90 -1.38 -3.97 24.20
C GLU A 90 -0.39 -3.28 23.24
N GLY A 91 -0.70 -2.04 22.80
CA GLY A 91 0.17 -1.27 21.92
C GLY A 91 -0.53 -0.65 20.70
N VAL A 92 0.24 -0.41 19.64
CA VAL A 92 -0.26 0.18 18.38
C VAL A 92 -0.31 -0.89 17.29
N LYS A 93 -1.50 -1.11 16.73
CA LYS A 93 -1.76 -2.06 15.62
C LYS A 93 -2.08 -1.29 14.34
N GLY A 94 -1.84 -1.90 13.16
CA GLY A 94 -2.26 -1.33 11.87
C GLY A 94 -1.22 -0.48 11.14
N LEU A 95 -0.04 -0.21 11.71
CA LEU A 95 1.00 0.62 11.08
C LEU A 95 1.43 0.08 9.70
N THR A 96 1.71 -1.23 9.59
CA THR A 96 2.07 -1.86 8.32
C THR A 96 0.92 -1.78 7.30
N THR A 97 -0.34 -1.87 7.77
CA THR A 97 -1.51 -1.72 6.90
C THR A 97 -1.61 -0.30 6.36
N ALA A 98 -1.44 0.72 7.20
CA ALA A 98 -1.40 2.12 6.78
C ALA A 98 -0.29 2.37 5.75
N ALA A 99 0.92 1.87 6.02
CA ALA A 99 2.05 1.96 5.09
C ALA A 99 1.76 1.27 3.76
N SER A 100 1.13 0.08 3.75
CA SER A 100 0.78 -0.62 2.51
C SER A 100 -0.27 0.13 1.68
N LEU A 101 -1.24 0.80 2.30
CA LEU A 101 -2.20 1.65 1.61
C LEU A 101 -1.52 2.87 0.97
N TRP A 102 -0.55 3.46 1.65
CA TRP A 102 0.24 4.57 1.11
C TRP A 102 1.05 4.14 -0.12
N VAL A 103 1.70 2.97 -0.07
CA VAL A 103 2.46 2.41 -1.20
C VAL A 103 1.56 2.14 -2.41
N VAL A 104 0.38 1.51 -2.23
CA VAL A 104 -0.51 1.24 -3.38
C VAL A 104 -1.13 2.51 -3.95
N ALA A 105 -1.33 3.56 -3.15
CA ALA A 105 -1.72 4.87 -3.69
C ALA A 105 -0.62 5.44 -4.60
N ALA A 106 0.63 5.36 -4.20
CA ALA A 106 1.77 5.77 -5.02
C ALA A 106 1.91 4.92 -6.30
N VAL A 107 1.71 3.60 -6.21
CA VAL A 107 1.68 2.69 -7.38
C VAL A 107 0.55 3.10 -8.34
N GLY A 108 -0.63 3.43 -7.82
CA GLY A 108 -1.75 3.94 -8.61
C GLY A 108 -1.42 5.24 -9.34
N LEU A 109 -0.82 6.22 -8.65
CA LEU A 109 -0.35 7.47 -9.28
C LEU A 109 0.69 7.19 -10.38
N ALA A 110 1.66 6.32 -10.10
CA ALA A 110 2.72 5.96 -11.04
C ALA A 110 2.15 5.28 -12.29
N THR A 111 1.21 4.35 -12.15
CA THR A 111 0.52 3.74 -13.31
C THR A 111 -0.29 4.76 -14.08
N GLY A 112 -1.01 5.65 -13.40
CA GLY A 112 -1.79 6.73 -14.00
C GLY A 112 -0.95 7.70 -14.82
N CYS A 113 0.23 8.08 -14.38
CA CYS A 113 1.12 8.94 -15.15
C CYS A 113 1.91 8.20 -16.25
N GLY A 114 1.83 6.86 -16.31
CA GLY A 114 2.54 6.06 -17.29
C GLY A 114 3.96 5.64 -16.87
N PHE A 115 4.33 5.84 -15.61
CA PHE A 115 5.61 5.47 -15.02
C PHE A 115 5.60 3.98 -14.61
N LEU A 116 5.38 3.11 -15.60
CA LEU A 116 4.98 1.71 -15.39
C LEU A 116 6.10 0.84 -14.79
N ARG A 117 7.36 1.02 -15.22
CA ARG A 117 8.48 0.24 -14.69
C ARG A 117 8.69 0.47 -13.19
N PRO A 118 8.79 1.72 -12.69
CA PRO A 118 8.87 1.97 -11.25
C PRO A 118 7.65 1.49 -10.47
N ALA A 119 6.43 1.58 -11.02
CA ALA A 119 5.24 1.01 -10.39
C ALA A 119 5.39 -0.51 -10.18
N LEU A 120 5.89 -1.24 -11.18
CA LEU A 120 6.18 -2.66 -11.09
C LEU A 120 7.26 -2.95 -10.04
N TYR A 121 8.39 -2.23 -10.08
CA TYR A 121 9.48 -2.42 -9.12
C TYR A 121 9.03 -2.13 -7.68
N ALA A 122 8.28 -1.05 -7.46
CA ALA A 122 7.74 -0.72 -6.15
C ALA A 122 6.80 -1.81 -5.63
N THR A 123 5.95 -2.36 -6.49
CA THR A 123 5.05 -3.47 -6.14
C THR A 123 5.83 -4.71 -5.72
N VAL A 124 6.84 -5.11 -6.51
CA VAL A 124 7.69 -6.27 -6.19
C VAL A 124 8.42 -6.06 -4.87
N LEU A 125 9.04 -4.90 -4.66
CA LEU A 125 9.74 -4.58 -3.42
C LEU A 125 8.79 -4.54 -2.21
N ALA A 126 7.58 -4.02 -2.38
CA ALA A 126 6.56 -4.04 -1.33
C ALA A 126 6.18 -5.48 -0.95
N LEU A 127 5.94 -6.35 -1.94
CA LEU A 127 5.64 -7.77 -1.70
C LEU A 127 6.79 -8.49 -1.00
N VAL A 128 8.04 -8.27 -1.46
CA VAL A 128 9.23 -8.83 -0.82
C VAL A 128 9.32 -8.36 0.63
N THR A 129 9.14 -7.08 0.89
CA THR A 129 9.17 -6.50 2.24
C THR A 129 8.11 -7.13 3.14
N LEU A 130 6.86 -7.20 2.67
CA LEU A 130 5.73 -7.74 3.44
C LEU A 130 5.87 -9.23 3.73
N PHE A 131 6.46 -10.00 2.81
CA PHE A 131 6.66 -11.44 2.96
C PHE A 131 7.92 -11.77 3.75
N PHE A 132 9.05 -11.18 3.39
CA PHE A 132 10.37 -11.56 3.91
C PHE A 132 10.59 -11.08 5.35
N LEU A 133 10.27 -9.82 5.66
CA LEU A 133 10.43 -9.31 7.04
C LEU A 133 9.54 -10.06 8.02
N ARG A 134 8.34 -10.43 7.61
CA ARG A 134 7.47 -11.25 8.43
C ARG A 134 8.05 -12.63 8.74
N HIS A 135 8.77 -13.23 7.79
CA HIS A 135 9.44 -14.53 8.02
C HIS A 135 10.56 -14.39 9.05
N ILE A 136 11.32 -13.30 8.94
CA ILE A 136 12.38 -12.98 9.91
C ILE A 136 11.79 -12.73 11.31
N GLU A 137 10.75 -11.92 11.43
CA GLU A 137 10.08 -11.64 12.70
C GLU A 137 9.64 -12.92 13.41
N LYS A 138 8.99 -13.83 12.69
CA LYS A 138 8.58 -15.13 13.24
C LYS A 138 9.74 -16.00 13.68
N THR A 139 10.86 -15.96 12.96
CA THR A 139 12.03 -16.81 13.27
C THR A 139 12.85 -16.23 14.44
N VAL A 140 12.95 -14.91 14.52
CA VAL A 140 13.76 -14.22 15.55
C VAL A 140 12.97 -14.04 16.85
N LEU A 141 11.75 -13.49 16.78
CA LEU A 141 10.92 -13.18 17.96
C LEU A 141 10.20 -14.41 18.52
N GLY A 142 9.82 -15.39 17.68
CA GLY A 142 9.21 -16.64 18.14
C GLY A 142 10.15 -17.55 18.94
N LYS A 143 11.47 -17.28 18.90
CA LYS A 143 12.45 -17.96 19.77
C LYS A 143 12.49 -17.40 21.19
N GLU A 144 12.20 -16.12 21.38
CA GLU A 144 12.23 -15.48 22.72
C GLU A 144 11.03 -15.87 23.58
N GLU A 145 9.83 -16.03 23.01
CA GLU A 145 8.64 -16.45 23.77
C GLU A 145 8.76 -17.89 24.31
N ASN A 146 9.32 -18.82 23.53
CA ASN A 146 9.54 -20.21 24.00
C ASN A 146 10.61 -20.31 25.09
N GLY A 147 11.68 -19.51 25.03
CA GLY A 147 12.74 -19.50 26.06
C GLY A 147 12.24 -19.02 27.42
N ASN A 148 11.30 -18.07 27.44
CA ASN A 148 10.78 -17.49 28.69
C ASN A 148 9.73 -18.42 29.36
N HIS A 149 8.96 -19.16 28.55
CA HIS A 149 7.95 -20.10 29.08
C HIS A 149 8.58 -21.35 29.75
N ASP A 150 9.72 -21.82 29.22
CA ASP A 150 10.43 -22.93 29.80
C ASP A 150 11.17 -22.56 31.10
N SER A 151 11.65 -21.33 31.22
CA SER A 151 12.25 -20.79 32.45
C SER A 151 11.24 -20.70 33.59
N TYR A 152 10.02 -20.25 33.33
CA TYR A 152 8.92 -20.17 34.32
C TYR A 152 8.45 -21.58 34.77
N LYS A 153 8.44 -22.58 33.87
CA LYS A 153 8.08 -23.95 34.21
C LYS A 153 9.16 -24.66 35.06
N ALA A 154 10.43 -24.34 34.82
CA ALA A 154 11.54 -24.91 35.60
C ALA A 154 11.56 -24.41 37.04
N VAL A 155 11.26 -23.10 37.27
CA VAL A 155 11.21 -22.51 38.61
C VAL A 155 10.01 -23.03 39.44
N ASN A 156 8.88 -23.37 38.82
CA ASN A 156 7.71 -23.89 39.53
C ASN A 156 7.70 -25.40 39.78
N ARG A 157 8.62 -26.16 39.18
CA ARG A 157 8.79 -27.60 39.47
C ARG A 157 9.76 -27.91 40.62
N GLY A 158 10.42 -26.87 41.15
CA GLY A 158 11.38 -26.99 42.25
C GLY A 158 10.82 -26.63 43.63
N LYS A 159 9.48 -26.43 43.73
CA LYS A 159 8.75 -26.29 45.02
C LYS A 159 7.71 -27.39 45.15
#